data_8f9c014e300aae3f31616570b91522a9
#
_entry.id   8f9c014e300aae3f31616570b91522a9
#
_cell.length_a   1.000
_cell.length_b   1.000
_cell.length_c   1.000
_cell.angle_alpha   90.00
_cell.angle_beta   90.00
_cell.angle_gamma   90.00
#
_symmetry.space_group_name_H-M   'P 1'
#
loop_
_entity.id
_entity.type
_entity.pdbx_description
1 polymer ?
#
loop_
_entity_poly.entity_id
_entity_poly.type
_entity_poly.pdbx_seq_one_letter_code
_entity_poly.pdbx_strand_id
1 'polypeptide(L)'
;MSVKQINVFLENEPGRLAEVTSALSKAKIDIRAVYVTDSTSYGILRLIVNQPDDAKIVLQSMGFTVSISHVIAVALKDVPGTLDQVLEILSSNGIQLEYLYAFVGRASVDAVVLLRVDDREKTLEIFEKNGIKVLDDKEVYGI
;
A
#
# COMPACT_ATOMS: atom_id res chain seq x y z
N MET A 1 -2.90 8.60 -12.03
CA MET A 1 -1.73 7.74 -11.94
C MET A 1 -1.81 6.85 -10.75
N SER A 2 -1.40 5.62 -10.93
CA SER A 2 -1.62 4.61 -9.90
C SER A 2 -0.48 4.60 -8.88
N VAL A 3 -0.83 4.27 -7.64
CA VAL A 3 0.17 4.05 -6.60
C VAL A 3 0.67 2.61 -6.72
N LYS A 4 1.97 2.47 -6.90
CA LYS A 4 2.61 1.16 -6.99
C LYS A 4 2.96 0.63 -5.61
N GLN A 5 2.50 -0.57 -5.33
CA GLN A 5 2.83 -1.30 -4.12
C GLN A 5 3.82 -2.40 -4.46
N ILE A 6 4.87 -2.51 -3.68
CA ILE A 6 5.86 -3.59 -3.81
C ILE A 6 5.38 -4.76 -2.96
N ASN A 7 5.35 -5.94 -3.56
CA ASN A 7 5.06 -7.18 -2.85
C ASN A 7 6.32 -8.03 -2.84
N VAL A 8 6.77 -8.44 -1.67
CA VAL A 8 7.96 -9.26 -1.50
C VAL A 8 7.59 -10.56 -0.82
N PHE A 9 7.95 -11.68 -1.44
CA PHE A 9 7.80 -12.99 -0.82
C PHE A 9 8.91 -13.20 0.19
N LEU A 10 8.54 -13.46 1.43
CA LEU A 10 9.47 -13.71 2.51
C LEU A 10 9.33 -15.16 2.99
N GLU A 11 10.44 -15.86 3.06
CA GLU A 11 10.49 -17.14 3.76
C GLU A 11 10.31 -16.88 5.24
N ASN A 12 9.61 -17.77 5.93
CA ASN A 12 9.35 -17.61 7.38
C ASN A 12 10.59 -18.00 8.18
N GLU A 13 11.64 -17.21 8.05
CA GLU A 13 12.91 -17.39 8.73
C GLU A 13 13.31 -16.09 9.44
N PRO A 14 13.97 -16.19 10.60
CA PRO A 14 14.43 -14.97 11.30
C PRO A 14 15.34 -14.11 10.42
N GLY A 15 15.11 -12.80 10.47
CA GLY A 15 15.96 -11.84 9.77
C GLY A 15 15.60 -11.53 8.33
N ARG A 16 14.65 -12.24 7.73
CA ARG A 16 14.27 -11.97 6.32
C ARG A 16 13.71 -10.58 6.13
N LEU A 17 12.79 -10.18 6.98
CA LEU A 17 12.23 -8.81 6.91
C LEU A 17 13.32 -7.77 7.13
N ALA A 18 14.20 -8.00 8.09
CA ALA A 18 15.32 -7.09 8.37
C ALA A 18 16.27 -6.95 7.17
N GLU A 19 16.48 -8.02 6.40
CA GLU A 19 17.28 -7.95 5.18
C GLU A 19 16.67 -6.99 4.16
N VAL A 20 15.34 -7.04 4.00
CA VAL A 20 14.63 -6.15 3.07
C VAL A 20 14.77 -4.69 3.52
N THR A 21 14.48 -4.41 4.77
CA THR A 21 14.55 -3.03 5.28
C THR A 21 15.98 -2.49 5.25
N SER A 22 16.97 -3.33 5.54
CA SER A 22 18.37 -2.96 5.45
C SER A 22 18.79 -2.60 4.03
N ALA A 23 18.37 -3.40 3.06
CA ALA A 23 18.67 -3.14 1.65
C ALA A 23 18.07 -1.82 1.19
N LEU A 24 16.82 -1.56 1.54
CA LEU A 24 16.16 -0.30 1.18
C LEU A 24 16.83 0.90 1.87
N SER A 25 17.23 0.74 3.12
CA SER A 25 17.93 1.79 3.88
C SER A 25 19.26 2.15 3.21
N LYS A 26 20.04 1.15 2.83
CA LYS A 26 21.33 1.37 2.14
C LYS A 26 21.14 2.05 0.78
N ALA A 27 20.07 1.76 0.09
CA ALA A 27 19.74 2.39 -1.18
C ALA A 27 19.07 3.76 -1.01
N LYS A 28 18.88 4.22 0.22
CA LYS A 28 18.21 5.48 0.57
C LYS A 28 16.78 5.57 0.03
N ILE A 29 16.09 4.42 0.05
CA ILE A 29 14.68 4.32 -0.32
C ILE A 29 13.86 4.36 0.95
N ASP A 30 12.90 5.27 1.00
CA ASP A 30 12.10 5.52 2.19
C ASP A 30 10.79 4.74 2.16
N ILE A 31 10.47 4.09 3.27
CA ILE A 31 9.23 3.32 3.42
C ILE A 31 8.14 4.26 3.91
N ARG A 32 7.04 4.33 3.14
CA ARG A 32 5.87 5.16 3.47
C ARG A 32 4.78 4.36 4.17
N ALA A 33 4.61 3.10 3.79
CA ALA A 33 3.65 2.20 4.43
C ALA A 33 4.17 0.78 4.37
N VAL A 34 3.79 -0.04 5.34
CA VAL A 34 4.23 -1.41 5.44
C VAL A 34 3.13 -2.29 5.99
N TYR A 35 2.99 -3.48 5.42
CA TYR A 35 2.01 -4.47 5.84
C TYR A 35 2.59 -5.86 5.59
N VAL A 36 2.62 -6.69 6.63
CA VAL A 36 3.12 -8.06 6.54
C VAL A 36 1.99 -9.01 6.86
N THR A 37 1.71 -9.93 5.94
CA THR A 37 0.86 -11.07 6.20
C THR A 37 1.72 -12.31 6.30
N ASP A 38 1.36 -13.23 7.16
CA ASP A 38 2.09 -14.48 7.24
C ASP A 38 1.16 -15.67 6.99
N SER A 39 1.79 -16.76 6.58
CA SER A 39 1.21 -18.09 6.58
C SER A 39 2.18 -19.00 7.32
N THR A 40 1.90 -20.30 7.35
CA THR A 40 2.73 -21.24 8.09
C THR A 40 4.16 -21.36 7.54
N SER A 41 4.36 -21.11 6.24
CA SER A 41 5.65 -21.33 5.60
C SER A 41 6.28 -20.09 4.97
N TYR A 42 5.48 -19.06 4.72
CA TYR A 42 5.99 -17.81 4.11
C TYR A 42 5.12 -16.63 4.50
N GLY A 43 5.65 -15.44 4.30
CA GLY A 43 4.92 -14.20 4.44
C GLY A 43 4.93 -13.39 3.15
N ILE A 44 4.03 -12.44 3.05
CA ILE A 44 4.05 -11.46 1.99
C ILE A 44 4.21 -10.09 2.64
N LEU A 45 5.28 -9.41 2.26
CA LEU A 45 5.53 -8.04 2.68
C LEU A 45 5.01 -7.10 1.61
N ARG A 46 4.16 -6.17 2.02
CA ARG A 46 3.62 -5.15 1.13
C ARG A 46 4.16 -3.80 1.56
N LEU A 47 4.74 -3.08 0.60
CA LEU A 47 5.42 -1.82 0.87
C LEU A 47 4.96 -0.73 -0.09
N ILE A 48 4.79 0.46 0.44
CA ILE A 48 4.78 1.68 -0.35
C ILE A 48 6.08 2.40 -0.04
N VAL A 49 6.85 2.68 -1.07
CA VAL A 49 8.13 3.38 -0.97
C VAL A 49 8.15 4.57 -1.92
N ASN A 50 9.06 5.49 -1.70
CA ASN A 50 9.14 6.70 -2.53
C ASN A 50 9.73 6.44 -3.92
N GLN A 51 10.42 5.32 -4.12
CA GLN A 51 11.05 4.94 -5.38
C GLN A 51 10.76 3.46 -5.68
N PRO A 52 9.52 3.13 -6.10
CA PRO A 52 9.12 1.72 -6.21
C PRO A 52 9.89 0.94 -7.28
N ASP A 53 10.21 1.54 -8.41
CA ASP A 53 10.93 0.84 -9.47
C ASP A 53 12.37 0.50 -9.04
N ASP A 54 13.02 1.44 -8.37
CA ASP A 54 14.37 1.20 -7.83
C ASP A 54 14.35 0.15 -6.72
N ALA A 55 13.35 0.20 -5.85
CA ALA A 55 13.19 -0.79 -4.79
C ALA A 55 13.06 -2.21 -5.36
N LYS A 56 12.27 -2.36 -6.41
CA LYS A 56 12.11 -3.65 -7.09
C LYS A 56 13.46 -4.17 -7.59
N ILE A 57 14.23 -3.32 -8.25
CA ILE A 57 15.55 -3.69 -8.78
C ILE A 57 16.48 -4.12 -7.65
N VAL A 58 16.56 -3.32 -6.60
CA VAL A 58 17.43 -3.61 -5.44
C VAL A 58 17.09 -4.95 -4.81
N LEU A 59 15.81 -5.19 -4.56
CA LEU A 59 15.39 -6.42 -3.89
C LEU A 59 15.53 -7.65 -4.78
N GLN A 60 15.25 -7.52 -6.07
CA GLN A 60 15.47 -8.62 -7.02
C GLN A 60 16.95 -8.97 -7.15
N SER A 61 17.84 -7.99 -7.10
CA SER A 61 19.29 -8.23 -7.15
C SER A 61 19.78 -9.02 -5.95
N MET A 62 19.06 -9.00 -4.85
CA MET A 62 19.38 -9.77 -3.64
C MET A 62 18.71 -11.15 -3.61
N GLY A 63 18.02 -11.53 -4.68
CA GLY A 63 17.38 -12.84 -4.78
C GLY A 63 15.96 -12.90 -4.26
N PHE A 64 15.36 -11.79 -3.87
CA PHE A 64 13.95 -11.76 -3.44
C PHE A 64 13.03 -11.84 -4.64
N THR A 65 11.91 -12.54 -4.47
CA THR A 65 10.82 -12.56 -5.44
C THR A 65 9.93 -11.35 -5.18
N VAL A 66 9.84 -10.47 -6.16
CA VAL A 66 9.15 -9.17 -6.03
C VAL A 66 8.14 -9.00 -7.15
N SER A 67 6.95 -8.52 -6.81
CA SER A 67 5.95 -8.10 -7.80
C SER A 67 5.44 -6.71 -7.45
N ILE A 68 4.75 -6.09 -8.41
CA ILE A 68 4.13 -4.77 -8.22
C ILE A 68 2.62 -4.92 -8.37
N SER A 69 1.88 -4.36 -7.44
CA SER A 69 0.43 -4.22 -7.52
C SER A 69 0.07 -2.73 -7.55
N HIS A 70 -1.04 -2.43 -8.19
CA HIS A 70 -1.57 -1.06 -8.21
C HIS A 70 -2.68 -0.95 -7.18
N VAL A 71 -2.51 -0.03 -6.24
CA VAL A 71 -3.45 0.17 -5.14
C VAL A 71 -4.04 1.57 -5.20
N ILE A 72 -5.12 1.78 -4.45
CA ILE A 72 -5.76 3.08 -4.34
C ILE A 72 -5.42 3.66 -2.97
N ALA A 73 -4.93 4.90 -2.95
CA ALA A 73 -4.69 5.64 -1.73
C ALA A 73 -5.81 6.66 -1.54
N VAL A 74 -6.47 6.64 -0.40
CA VAL A 74 -7.52 7.61 -0.06
C VAL A 74 -7.10 8.42 1.15
N ALA A 75 -7.43 9.72 1.12
CA ALA A 75 -7.24 10.60 2.26
C ALA A 75 -8.57 10.76 2.99
N LEU A 76 -8.59 10.38 4.26
CA LEU A 76 -9.79 10.43 5.10
C LEU A 76 -9.54 11.37 6.28
N LYS A 77 -10.55 12.14 6.64
CA LYS A 77 -10.48 12.91 7.89
C LYS A 77 -10.35 11.93 9.05
N ASP A 78 -9.47 12.23 9.98
CA ASP A 78 -9.23 11.36 11.13
C ASP A 78 -10.28 11.61 12.21
N VAL A 79 -11.51 11.22 11.90
CA VAL A 79 -12.66 11.29 12.81
C VAL A 79 -13.46 10.01 12.69
N PRO A 80 -14.22 9.64 13.73
CA PRO A 80 -15.04 8.42 13.68
C PRO A 80 -16.00 8.45 12.49
N GLY A 81 -16.11 7.31 11.79
CA GLY A 81 -17.07 7.11 10.72
C GLY A 81 -16.56 7.33 9.30
N THR A 82 -15.41 7.97 9.11
CA THR A 82 -14.91 8.24 7.75
C THR A 82 -14.54 6.97 7.00
N LEU A 83 -13.87 6.04 7.66
CA LEU A 83 -13.55 4.73 7.05
C LEU A 83 -14.82 3.94 6.78
N ASP A 84 -15.77 3.95 7.70
CA ASP A 84 -17.05 3.29 7.52
C ASP A 84 -17.77 3.79 6.27
N GLN A 85 -17.78 5.09 6.01
CA GLN A 85 -18.39 5.65 4.81
C GLN A 85 -17.77 5.08 3.54
N VAL A 86 -16.44 4.97 3.49
CA VAL A 86 -15.76 4.41 2.33
C VAL A 86 -16.13 2.94 2.13
N LEU A 87 -16.13 2.16 3.20
CA LEU A 87 -16.47 0.73 3.12
C LEU A 87 -17.93 0.51 2.73
N GLU A 88 -18.84 1.34 3.20
CA GLU A 88 -20.26 1.29 2.79
C GLU A 88 -20.43 1.60 1.31
N ILE A 89 -19.69 2.57 0.80
CA ILE A 89 -19.70 2.90 -0.63
C ILE A 89 -19.23 1.71 -1.47
N LEU A 90 -18.15 1.05 -1.06
CA LEU A 90 -17.64 -0.12 -1.75
C LEU A 90 -18.66 -1.26 -1.71
N SER A 91 -19.20 -1.55 -0.54
CA SER A 91 -20.17 -2.62 -0.34
C SER A 91 -21.43 -2.42 -1.17
N SER A 92 -22.00 -1.22 -1.15
CA SER A 92 -23.24 -0.92 -1.88
C SER A 92 -23.07 -0.93 -3.41
N ASN A 93 -21.84 -0.85 -3.90
CA ASN A 93 -21.53 -0.90 -5.32
C ASN A 93 -20.94 -2.26 -5.75
N GLY A 94 -20.95 -3.25 -4.88
CA GLY A 94 -20.49 -4.60 -5.20
C GLY A 94 -18.97 -4.71 -5.40
N ILE A 95 -18.19 -3.80 -4.84
CA ILE A 95 -16.73 -3.86 -4.93
C ILE A 95 -16.20 -4.75 -3.81
N GLN A 96 -15.38 -5.72 -4.18
CA GLN A 96 -14.71 -6.61 -3.23
C GLN A 96 -13.42 -5.98 -2.77
N LEU A 97 -13.33 -5.67 -1.49
CA LEU A 97 -12.07 -5.22 -0.87
C LEU A 97 -11.24 -6.46 -0.52
N GLU A 98 -10.05 -6.54 -1.07
CA GLU A 98 -9.15 -7.66 -0.80
C GLU A 98 -8.38 -7.45 0.50
N TYR A 99 -7.84 -6.25 0.69
CA TYR A 99 -7.21 -5.84 1.95
C TYR A 99 -7.06 -4.31 1.98
N LEU A 100 -6.81 -3.81 3.18
CA LEU A 100 -6.48 -2.39 3.39
C LEU A 100 -5.44 -2.25 4.50
N TYR A 101 -4.70 -1.17 4.47
CA TYR A 101 -3.77 -0.80 5.54
C TYR A 101 -3.51 0.70 5.50
N ALA A 102 -3.01 1.22 6.61
CA ALA A 102 -2.79 2.65 6.77
C ALA A 102 -1.30 3.01 6.66
N PHE A 103 -1.03 4.27 6.45
CA PHE A 103 0.34 4.78 6.43
C PHE A 103 1.00 4.68 7.79
N VAL A 104 2.30 4.39 7.75
CA VAL A 104 3.20 4.58 8.89
C VAL A 104 3.78 5.98 8.76
N GLY A 105 3.67 6.78 9.79
CA GLY A 105 4.47 7.97 9.80
C GLY A 105 3.73 9.25 10.06
N ARG A 106 4.10 10.31 9.41
CA ARG A 106 3.80 11.68 9.78
C ARG A 106 2.35 11.95 10.12
N ALA A 107 2.15 12.67 11.21
CA ALA A 107 0.88 13.27 11.49
C ALA A 107 0.51 14.18 10.32
N SER A 108 -0.44 13.75 9.53
CA SER A 108 -1.10 14.62 8.56
C SER A 108 -2.49 14.95 9.11
N VAL A 109 -3.09 16.00 8.58
CA VAL A 109 -4.46 16.36 8.95
C VAL A 109 -5.41 15.22 8.60
N ASP A 110 -5.11 14.50 7.52
CA ASP A 110 -5.92 13.38 7.03
C ASP A 110 -5.21 12.05 7.25
N ALA A 111 -5.99 11.03 7.54
CA ALA A 111 -5.48 9.65 7.54
C ALA A 111 -5.38 9.16 6.11
N VAL A 112 -4.30 8.47 5.78
CA VAL A 112 -4.11 7.89 4.45
C VAL A 112 -4.25 6.38 4.55
N VAL A 113 -5.16 5.82 3.74
CA VAL A 113 -5.47 4.39 3.73
C VAL A 113 -5.24 3.86 2.32
N LEU A 114 -4.61 2.71 2.24
CA LEU A 114 -4.33 2.03 0.99
C LEU A 114 -5.29 0.87 0.82
N LEU A 115 -5.90 0.78 -0.35
CA LEU A 115 -6.94 -0.22 -0.65
C LEU A 115 -6.54 -1.05 -1.85
N ARG A 116 -6.65 -2.36 -1.72
CA ARG A 116 -6.58 -3.27 -2.85
C ARG A 116 -7.98 -3.82 -3.11
N VAL A 117 -8.51 -3.55 -4.30
CA VAL A 117 -9.87 -3.93 -4.70
C VAL A 117 -9.82 -4.78 -5.96
N ASP A 118 -10.91 -5.51 -6.23
CA ASP A 118 -11.00 -6.37 -7.40
C ASP A 118 -11.19 -5.58 -8.70
N ASP A 119 -11.84 -4.41 -8.65
CA ASP A 119 -12.08 -3.57 -9.82
C ASP A 119 -11.64 -2.13 -9.52
N ARG A 120 -10.40 -1.84 -9.83
CA ARG A 120 -9.78 -0.56 -9.54
C ARG A 120 -10.42 0.60 -10.30
N GLU A 121 -10.69 0.41 -11.59
CA GLU A 121 -11.24 1.47 -12.43
C GLU A 121 -12.64 1.86 -11.99
N LYS A 122 -13.49 0.87 -11.74
CA LYS A 122 -14.85 1.09 -11.25
C LYS A 122 -14.82 1.80 -9.88
N THR A 123 -13.90 1.39 -9.01
CA THR A 123 -13.77 2.00 -7.69
C THR A 123 -13.38 3.47 -7.78
N LEU A 124 -12.43 3.81 -8.67
CA LEU A 124 -12.04 5.20 -8.87
C LEU A 124 -13.21 6.08 -9.34
N GLU A 125 -14.03 5.57 -10.26
CA GLU A 125 -15.23 6.28 -10.72
C GLU A 125 -16.22 6.50 -9.59
N ILE A 126 -16.45 5.47 -8.78
CA ILE A 126 -17.37 5.53 -7.64
C ILE A 126 -16.87 6.52 -6.59
N PHE A 127 -15.59 6.50 -6.29
CA PHE A 127 -15.00 7.45 -5.34
C PHE A 127 -15.12 8.89 -5.81
N GLU A 128 -14.89 9.14 -7.09
CA GLU A 128 -15.05 10.47 -7.67
C GLU A 128 -16.48 10.97 -7.50
N LYS A 129 -17.46 10.14 -7.82
CA LYS A 129 -18.88 10.49 -7.69
C LYS A 129 -19.29 10.77 -6.25
N ASN A 130 -18.65 10.16 -5.29
CA ASN A 130 -18.98 10.29 -3.85
C ASN A 130 -18.09 11.26 -3.10
N GLY A 131 -17.23 12.00 -3.80
CA GLY A 131 -16.37 12.99 -3.18
C GLY A 131 -15.28 12.44 -2.29
N ILE A 132 -14.89 11.17 -2.49
CA ILE A 132 -13.78 10.57 -1.76
C ILE A 132 -12.48 11.05 -2.39
N LYS A 133 -11.59 11.59 -1.58
CA LYS A 133 -10.31 12.11 -2.07
C LYS A 133 -9.33 10.97 -2.31
N VAL A 134 -9.00 10.75 -3.57
CA VAL A 134 -7.99 9.77 -3.99
C VAL A 134 -6.68 10.51 -4.22
N LEU A 135 -5.59 9.97 -3.66
CA LEU A 135 -4.27 10.54 -3.82
C LEU A 135 -3.56 9.90 -5.02
N ASP A 136 -2.80 10.70 -5.76
CA ASP A 136 -1.97 10.16 -6.83
C ASP A 136 -0.62 9.66 -6.30
N ASP A 137 0.15 9.05 -7.19
CA ASP A 137 1.45 8.48 -6.85
C ASP A 137 2.41 9.54 -6.28
N LYS A 138 2.45 10.72 -6.87
CA LYS A 138 3.33 11.79 -6.41
C LYS A 138 2.99 12.27 -5.02
N GLU A 139 1.70 12.43 -4.74
CA GLU A 139 1.24 12.82 -3.41
C GLU A 139 1.62 11.77 -2.36
N VAL A 140 1.43 10.50 -2.68
CA VAL A 140 1.73 9.39 -1.77
C VAL A 140 3.22 9.27 -1.52
N TYR A 141 4.05 9.31 -2.57
CA TYR A 141 5.49 9.14 -2.44
C TYR A 141 6.17 10.34 -1.76
N GLY A 142 5.55 11.51 -1.84
CA GLY A 142 6.07 12.74 -1.25
C GLY A 142 5.70 12.97 0.21
N ILE A 143 4.88 12.11 0.79
CA ILE A 143 4.42 12.28 2.18
C ILE A 143 5.56 12.20 3.19
#